data_cad2036025f8a90d733a26e16d66d60b
#
_entry.id   cad2036025f8a90d733a26e16d66d60b
#
_cell.length_a   1.000
_cell.length_b   1.000
_cell.length_c   1.000
_cell.angle_alpha   90.00
_cell.angle_beta   90.00
_cell.angle_gamma   90.00
#
_symmetry.space_group_name_H-M   'P 1'
#
loop_
_entity.id
_entity.type
_entity.pdbx_description
1 polymer ?
#
loop_
_entity_poly.entity_id
_entity_poly.type
_entity_poly.pdbx_seq_one_letter_code
_entity_poly.pdbx_strand_id
1 'polypeptide(L)'
;MNKLITLLLCVLFSTSWGVFACDRTLSVASHDAFWPPYVMGISGQLQGKEVDALNIIFKDSPFCFEIKMLPNSKRAFTELRHGRIDIGWAASYTNERAKYVHYTKAYRTEVMRLYENKNNQHKVKNLADIFNQGLTIGANFGSYYGEEFEQYKKSHKKQIEYTSATSKRFEMLNKQRIDYAIEDELVGNYLSKRGNSLMKAPTVPAINKDQIHLMLSKRTVTPDEVKIINAHITKNKAALKALFE
;
A
#
# COMPACT_ATOMS: atom_id res chain seq x y z
N MET A 1 -78.96 -22.78 7.57
CA MET A 1 -77.98 -22.41 6.51
C MET A 1 -76.94 -21.53 7.13
N ASN A 2 -75.86 -22.13 7.71
CA ASN A 2 -74.76 -21.40 8.36
C ASN A 2 -73.54 -21.43 7.44
N LYS A 3 -73.12 -20.24 6.98
CA LYS A 3 -71.84 -20.08 6.23
C LYS A 3 -70.77 -19.82 7.25
N LEU A 4 -69.89 -20.80 7.45
CA LEU A 4 -68.60 -20.62 8.14
C LEU A 4 -67.67 -19.79 7.25
N ILE A 5 -67.34 -18.60 7.70
CA ILE A 5 -66.25 -17.79 7.08
C ILE A 5 -64.93 -18.18 7.76
N THR A 6 -64.10 -18.93 7.07
CA THR A 6 -62.74 -19.29 7.53
C THR A 6 -61.81 -18.10 7.22
N LEU A 7 -61.40 -17.37 8.25
CA LEU A 7 -60.43 -16.27 8.17
C LEU A 7 -59.02 -16.88 8.11
N LEU A 8 -58.39 -16.90 6.93
CA LEU A 8 -57.00 -17.34 6.73
C LEU A 8 -56.06 -16.21 7.12
N LEU A 9 -55.47 -16.30 8.31
CA LEU A 9 -54.47 -15.36 8.82
C LEU A 9 -53.12 -15.65 8.16
N CYS A 10 -52.77 -14.95 7.06
CA CYS A 10 -51.44 -14.98 6.49
C CYS A 10 -50.48 -14.21 7.39
N VAL A 11 -49.71 -14.92 8.21
CA VAL A 11 -48.59 -14.36 8.95
C VAL A 11 -47.42 -14.16 7.95
N LEU A 12 -47.27 -12.93 7.49
CA LEU A 12 -46.09 -12.50 6.71
C LEU A 12 -44.89 -12.48 7.66
N PHE A 13 -44.09 -13.53 7.63
CA PHE A 13 -42.75 -13.52 8.18
C PHE A 13 -41.90 -12.57 7.32
N SER A 14 -41.82 -11.31 7.69
CA SER A 14 -40.83 -10.36 7.18
C SER A 14 -39.45 -10.79 7.73
N THR A 15 -38.72 -11.60 6.97
CA THR A 15 -37.31 -11.78 7.19
C THR A 15 -36.62 -10.45 6.88
N SER A 16 -36.41 -9.63 7.89
CA SER A 16 -35.56 -8.48 7.83
C SER A 16 -34.14 -8.99 7.60
N TRP A 17 -33.70 -9.00 6.35
CA TRP A 17 -32.30 -9.10 6.04
C TRP A 17 -31.63 -7.85 6.60
N GLY A 18 -30.94 -8.02 7.72
CA GLY A 18 -30.17 -6.95 8.32
C GLY A 18 -29.15 -6.47 7.29
N VAL A 19 -29.41 -5.32 6.69
CA VAL A 19 -28.38 -4.55 6.00
C VAL A 19 -27.39 -4.20 7.10
N PHE A 20 -26.23 -4.85 7.13
CA PHE A 20 -25.12 -4.44 7.97
C PHE A 20 -24.66 -3.06 7.47
N ALA A 21 -25.31 -2.02 7.98
CA ALA A 21 -24.82 -0.66 7.85
C ALA A 21 -23.56 -0.57 8.73
N CYS A 22 -22.46 -0.11 8.18
CA CYS A 22 -21.27 0.16 8.98
C CYS A 22 -21.55 1.31 9.94
N ASP A 23 -21.07 1.19 11.15
CA ASP A 23 -21.19 2.25 12.17
C ASP A 23 -20.42 3.51 11.76
N ARG A 24 -19.34 3.32 10.99
CA ARG A 24 -18.47 4.41 10.54
C ARG A 24 -17.78 4.06 9.23
N THR A 25 -17.69 5.04 8.30
CA THR A 25 -16.84 4.95 7.10
C THR A 25 -15.52 5.66 7.34
N LEU A 26 -14.41 4.93 7.15
CA LEU A 26 -13.04 5.43 7.28
C LEU A 26 -12.49 5.82 5.92
N SER A 27 -11.91 7.01 5.83
CA SER A 27 -11.28 7.50 4.61
C SER A 27 -9.84 6.96 4.49
N VAL A 28 -9.50 6.37 3.33
CA VAL A 28 -8.19 5.77 3.02
C VAL A 28 -7.49 6.60 1.96
N ALA A 29 -6.25 7.04 2.22
CA ALA A 29 -5.46 7.77 1.23
C ALA A 29 -4.83 6.83 0.21
N SER A 30 -5.05 7.08 -1.08
CA SER A 30 -4.22 6.58 -2.17
C SER A 30 -3.61 7.74 -2.94
N HIS A 31 -2.42 7.56 -3.52
CA HIS A 31 -1.73 8.60 -4.29
C HIS A 31 -1.18 8.11 -5.62
N ASP A 32 -1.28 6.83 -5.92
CA ASP A 32 -0.95 6.26 -7.21
C ASP A 32 -2.12 5.36 -7.66
N ALA A 33 -2.63 5.61 -8.86
CA ALA A 33 -3.67 4.79 -9.46
C ALA A 33 -3.07 3.62 -10.26
N PHE A 34 -1.74 3.52 -10.34
CA PHE A 34 -1.04 2.46 -11.06
C PHE A 34 0.24 2.00 -10.31
N TRP A 35 0.03 1.19 -9.31
CA TRP A 35 1.07 0.50 -8.52
C TRP A 35 0.79 -1.02 -8.50
N PRO A 36 0.87 -1.67 -9.68
CA PRO A 36 0.46 -3.06 -9.83
C PRO A 36 1.44 -4.04 -9.16
N PRO A 37 0.99 -5.16 -8.60
CA PRO A 37 -0.40 -5.63 -8.57
C PRO A 37 -1.21 -5.09 -7.39
N TYR A 38 -0.68 -4.12 -6.62
CA TYR A 38 -1.29 -3.63 -5.39
C TYR A 38 -2.46 -2.69 -5.63
N VAL A 39 -2.28 -1.72 -6.54
CA VAL A 39 -3.31 -0.74 -6.89
C VAL A 39 -3.34 -0.56 -8.41
N MET A 40 -4.53 -0.70 -9.00
CA MET A 40 -4.76 -0.49 -10.42
C MET A 40 -6.09 0.23 -10.62
N GLY A 41 -6.05 1.37 -11.31
CA GLY A 41 -7.25 2.07 -11.75
C GLY A 41 -7.81 1.40 -13.01
N ILE A 42 -8.97 0.76 -12.90
CA ILE A 42 -9.67 0.10 -14.00
C ILE A 42 -11.09 0.66 -14.06
N SER A 43 -11.47 1.22 -15.20
CA SER A 43 -12.82 1.77 -15.44
C SER A 43 -13.28 2.74 -14.33
N GLY A 44 -12.37 3.58 -13.83
CA GLY A 44 -12.66 4.57 -12.79
C GLY A 44 -12.70 4.04 -11.36
N GLN A 45 -12.45 2.75 -11.15
CA GLN A 45 -12.38 2.13 -9.84
C GLN A 45 -10.98 1.65 -9.52
N LEU A 46 -10.59 1.69 -8.25
CA LEU A 46 -9.33 1.10 -7.79
C LEU A 46 -9.54 -0.38 -7.46
N GLN A 47 -8.63 -1.21 -7.94
CA GLN A 47 -8.60 -2.65 -7.72
C GLN A 47 -7.16 -3.08 -7.39
N GLY A 48 -6.99 -4.29 -6.88
CA GLY A 48 -5.70 -4.91 -6.62
C GLY A 48 -5.50 -5.31 -5.16
N LYS A 49 -4.34 -5.91 -4.89
CA LYS A 49 -4.08 -6.59 -3.60
C LYS A 49 -4.24 -5.69 -2.36
N GLU A 50 -3.95 -4.40 -2.44
CA GLU A 50 -4.19 -3.47 -1.30
C GLU A 50 -5.69 -3.22 -1.07
N VAL A 51 -6.47 -3.08 -2.15
CA VAL A 51 -7.93 -2.94 -2.03
C VAL A 51 -8.56 -4.22 -1.49
N ASP A 52 -8.09 -5.38 -1.98
CA ASP A 52 -8.55 -6.69 -1.51
C ASP A 52 -8.18 -6.91 -0.04
N ALA A 53 -7.00 -6.46 0.39
CA ALA A 53 -6.60 -6.51 1.79
C ALA A 53 -7.52 -5.67 2.69
N LEU A 54 -7.90 -4.46 2.26
CA LEU A 54 -8.89 -3.67 3.00
C LEU A 54 -10.25 -4.37 3.06
N ASN A 55 -10.72 -4.95 1.94
CA ASN A 55 -11.96 -5.72 1.91
C ASN A 55 -11.92 -6.91 2.89
N ILE A 56 -10.79 -7.60 2.99
CA ILE A 56 -10.59 -8.71 3.94
C ILE A 56 -10.57 -8.20 5.39
N ILE A 57 -9.85 -7.10 5.67
CA ILE A 57 -9.70 -6.54 7.02
C ILE A 57 -11.03 -6.01 7.54
N PHE A 58 -11.78 -5.30 6.70
CA PHE A 58 -13.03 -4.64 7.11
C PHE A 58 -14.27 -5.50 6.92
N LYS A 59 -14.16 -6.70 6.33
CA LYS A 59 -15.28 -7.65 6.26
C LYS A 59 -15.79 -7.99 7.65
N ASP A 60 -17.09 -7.94 7.82
CA ASP A 60 -17.79 -8.21 9.09
C ASP A 60 -17.30 -7.35 10.28
N SER A 61 -16.70 -6.20 9.99
CA SER A 61 -16.32 -5.19 10.99
C SER A 61 -17.38 -4.09 11.10
N PRO A 62 -17.37 -3.29 12.17
CA PRO A 62 -18.26 -2.12 12.27
C PRO A 62 -17.84 -0.97 11.34
N PHE A 63 -16.76 -1.13 10.58
CA PHE A 63 -16.22 -0.09 9.71
C PHE A 63 -16.40 -0.42 8.23
N CYS A 64 -16.80 0.59 7.46
CA CYS A 64 -16.61 0.65 6.01
C CYS A 64 -15.39 1.51 5.68
N PHE A 65 -14.97 1.51 4.43
CA PHE A 65 -13.93 2.43 3.96
C PHE A 65 -14.28 3.04 2.60
N GLU A 66 -13.74 4.22 2.37
CA GLU A 66 -13.74 4.91 1.08
C GLU A 66 -12.31 5.32 0.71
N ILE A 67 -11.92 5.12 -0.55
CA ILE A 67 -10.56 5.49 -1.00
C ILE A 67 -10.60 6.89 -1.61
N LYS A 68 -9.72 7.78 -1.08
CA LYS A 68 -9.55 9.16 -1.57
C LYS A 68 -8.21 9.29 -2.29
N MET A 69 -8.28 9.68 -3.57
CA MET A 69 -7.08 9.94 -4.36
C MET A 69 -6.46 11.28 -3.98
N LEU A 70 -5.16 11.26 -3.71
CA LEU A 70 -4.37 12.44 -3.36
C LEU A 70 -3.22 12.61 -4.37
N PRO A 71 -2.71 13.83 -4.57
CA PRO A 71 -1.72 14.09 -5.64
C PRO A 71 -0.39 13.35 -5.47
N ASN A 72 0.02 13.04 -4.25
CA ASN A 72 1.27 12.33 -3.94
C ASN A 72 1.30 11.86 -2.48
N SER A 73 2.27 11.01 -2.14
CA SER A 73 2.44 10.46 -0.79
C SER A 73 2.70 11.52 0.27
N LYS A 74 3.43 12.59 -0.05
CA LYS A 74 3.66 13.69 0.91
C LYS A 74 2.34 14.35 1.32
N ARG A 75 1.43 14.57 0.37
CA ARG A 75 0.11 15.11 0.66
C ARG A 75 -0.70 14.10 1.49
N ALA A 76 -0.65 12.81 1.17
CA ALA A 76 -1.31 11.75 1.94
C ALA A 76 -0.87 11.76 3.41
N PHE A 77 0.44 11.81 3.69
CA PHE A 77 0.95 11.92 5.05
C PHE A 77 0.54 13.22 5.77
N THR A 78 0.48 14.32 5.03
CA THR A 78 0.01 15.61 5.60
C THR A 78 -1.46 15.52 6.00
N GLU A 79 -2.33 14.99 5.14
CA GLU A 79 -3.76 14.83 5.42
C GLU A 79 -4.01 13.88 6.60
N LEU A 80 -3.28 12.76 6.65
CA LEU A 80 -3.33 11.80 7.74
C LEU A 80 -2.90 12.42 9.08
N ARG A 81 -1.79 13.19 9.08
CA ARG A 81 -1.29 13.90 10.27
C ARG A 81 -2.31 14.90 10.82
N HIS A 82 -3.07 15.56 9.95
CA HIS A 82 -4.07 16.54 10.34
C HIS A 82 -5.48 15.95 10.59
N GLY A 83 -5.66 14.64 10.40
CA GLY A 83 -6.95 13.97 10.60
C GLY A 83 -7.99 14.27 9.52
N ARG A 84 -7.56 14.68 8.34
CA ARG A 84 -8.46 14.83 7.17
C ARG A 84 -8.60 13.54 6.35
N ILE A 85 -7.73 12.59 6.64
CA ILE A 85 -7.77 11.20 6.22
C ILE A 85 -7.58 10.33 7.46
N ASP A 86 -8.32 9.23 7.55
CA ASP A 86 -8.27 8.31 8.69
C ASP A 86 -7.16 7.29 8.55
N ILE A 87 -6.93 6.77 7.34
CA ILE A 87 -6.05 5.62 7.06
C ILE A 87 -5.06 5.95 5.95
N GLY A 88 -3.77 5.66 6.21
CA GLY A 88 -2.75 5.45 5.19
C GLY A 88 -2.42 3.96 5.11
N TRP A 89 -2.34 3.40 3.92
CA TRP A 89 -1.99 2.00 3.69
C TRP A 89 -0.52 1.80 3.28
N ALA A 90 -0.09 0.54 3.15
CA ALA A 90 1.22 0.15 2.62
C ALA A 90 2.40 0.86 3.30
N ALA A 91 2.42 0.89 4.63
CA ALA A 91 3.40 1.67 5.36
C ALA A 91 4.34 0.84 6.24
N SER A 92 5.63 1.00 6.03
CA SER A 92 6.67 0.62 6.99
C SER A 92 6.58 1.48 8.25
N TYR A 93 6.94 0.89 9.39
CA TYR A 93 7.05 1.63 10.64
C TYR A 93 8.19 2.65 10.59
N THR A 94 7.94 3.86 11.06
CA THR A 94 9.00 4.83 11.39
C THR A 94 8.65 5.61 12.65
N ASN A 95 9.66 5.93 13.47
CA ASN A 95 9.47 6.74 14.67
C ASN A 95 8.86 8.11 14.39
N GLU A 96 9.18 8.71 13.25
CA GLU A 96 8.62 10.01 12.86
C GLU A 96 7.11 9.92 12.61
N ARG A 97 6.67 8.92 11.87
CA ARG A 97 5.24 8.70 11.59
C ARG A 97 4.47 8.29 12.87
N ALA A 98 5.09 7.49 13.75
CA ALA A 98 4.48 7.03 15.01
C ALA A 98 4.09 8.19 15.94
N LYS A 99 4.64 9.40 15.75
CA LYS A 99 4.25 10.59 16.52
C LYS A 99 2.79 10.99 16.28
N TYR A 100 2.25 10.76 15.07
CA TYR A 100 0.92 11.22 14.68
C TYR A 100 -0.04 10.12 14.20
N VAL A 101 0.44 8.87 14.07
CA VAL A 101 -0.40 7.71 13.74
C VAL A 101 -0.30 6.61 14.78
N HIS A 102 -1.36 5.80 14.86
CA HIS A 102 -1.31 4.46 15.40
C HIS A 102 -0.99 3.51 14.25
N TYR A 103 -0.03 2.61 14.45
CA TYR A 103 0.20 1.51 13.53
C TYR A 103 -0.65 0.31 13.93
N THR A 104 -1.25 -0.34 12.94
CA THR A 104 -1.90 -1.63 13.16
C THR A 104 -0.85 -2.75 13.34
N LYS A 105 -1.30 -3.97 13.63
CA LYS A 105 -0.51 -5.17 13.34
C LYS A 105 -0.17 -5.21 11.86
N ALA A 106 0.97 -5.83 11.52
CA ALA A 106 1.34 -6.01 10.12
C ALA A 106 0.34 -6.94 9.41
N TYR A 107 -0.03 -6.58 8.19
CA TYR A 107 -0.92 -7.38 7.36
C TYR A 107 -0.21 -8.04 6.17
N ARG A 108 1.01 -7.60 5.82
CA ARG A 108 1.90 -8.20 4.83
C ARG A 108 3.37 -7.89 5.12
N THR A 109 4.24 -8.48 4.33
CA THR A 109 5.66 -8.14 4.26
C THR A 109 5.96 -7.49 2.91
N GLU A 110 6.92 -6.58 2.88
CA GLU A 110 7.44 -5.93 1.68
C GLU A 110 8.92 -6.23 1.53
N VAL A 111 9.37 -6.39 0.29
CA VAL A 111 10.79 -6.57 -0.04
C VAL A 111 11.18 -5.54 -1.08
N MET A 112 12.01 -4.58 -0.69
CA MET A 112 12.53 -3.56 -1.60
C MET A 112 13.74 -4.09 -2.37
N ARG A 113 13.70 -3.95 -3.69
CA ARG A 113 14.74 -4.38 -4.64
C ARG A 113 15.17 -3.24 -5.54
N LEU A 114 16.36 -3.37 -6.11
CA LEU A 114 16.80 -2.54 -7.20
C LEU A 114 16.52 -3.23 -8.54
N TYR A 115 16.13 -2.40 -9.50
CA TYR A 115 15.89 -2.76 -10.89
C TYR A 115 16.83 -1.96 -11.77
N GLU A 116 17.36 -2.58 -12.82
CA GLU A 116 18.30 -1.97 -13.77
C GLU A 116 17.88 -2.23 -15.21
N ASN A 117 18.48 -1.50 -16.14
CA ASN A 117 18.35 -1.77 -17.56
C ASN A 117 19.36 -2.82 -17.99
N LYS A 118 18.94 -3.90 -18.65
CA LYS A 118 19.80 -4.98 -19.14
C LYS A 118 20.92 -4.51 -20.05
N ASN A 119 20.71 -3.39 -20.73
CA ASN A 119 21.69 -2.81 -21.65
C ASN A 119 22.67 -1.85 -20.95
N ASN A 120 22.51 -1.59 -19.67
CA ASN A 120 23.34 -0.68 -18.88
C ASN A 120 23.60 -1.28 -17.49
N GLN A 121 24.30 -2.43 -17.46
CA GLN A 121 24.63 -3.13 -16.25
C GLN A 121 25.94 -2.60 -15.64
N HIS A 122 25.88 -2.32 -14.34
CA HIS A 122 27.04 -1.86 -13.58
C HIS A 122 27.56 -2.99 -12.66
N LYS A 123 28.87 -2.99 -12.39
CA LYS A 123 29.48 -3.93 -11.43
C LYS A 123 29.32 -3.41 -10.01
N VAL A 124 28.14 -3.69 -9.42
CA VAL A 124 27.78 -3.29 -8.05
C VAL A 124 27.28 -4.49 -7.25
N LYS A 125 27.52 -4.49 -5.95
CA LYS A 125 27.09 -5.55 -5.02
C LYS A 125 26.20 -5.03 -3.89
N ASN A 126 26.18 -3.72 -3.65
CA ASN A 126 25.46 -3.08 -2.54
C ASN A 126 25.20 -1.60 -2.87
N LEU A 127 24.51 -0.90 -1.97
CA LEU A 127 24.24 0.53 -2.12
C LEU A 127 25.50 1.38 -2.13
N ALA A 128 26.51 1.02 -1.33
CA ALA A 128 27.78 1.77 -1.29
C ALA A 128 28.47 1.80 -2.65
N ASP A 129 28.51 0.67 -3.36
CA ASP A 129 29.10 0.61 -4.70
C ASP A 129 28.39 1.54 -5.69
N ILE A 130 27.05 1.63 -5.60
CA ILE A 130 26.25 2.50 -6.46
C ILE A 130 26.60 3.97 -6.22
N PHE A 131 26.58 4.39 -4.96
CA PHE A 131 26.83 5.78 -4.61
C PHE A 131 28.31 6.18 -4.84
N ASN A 132 29.27 5.29 -4.56
CA ASN A 132 30.70 5.53 -4.80
C ASN A 132 31.04 5.64 -6.29
N GLN A 133 30.30 4.95 -7.17
CA GLN A 133 30.48 5.06 -8.62
C GLN A 133 29.72 6.26 -9.22
N GLY A 134 29.07 7.07 -8.43
CA GLY A 134 28.31 8.23 -8.93
C GLY A 134 26.99 7.89 -9.62
N LEU A 135 26.50 6.64 -9.49
CA LEU A 135 25.29 6.16 -10.15
C LEU A 135 24.04 6.69 -9.48
N THR A 136 22.95 6.75 -10.23
CA THR A 136 21.68 7.36 -9.82
C THR A 136 20.61 6.33 -9.48
N ILE A 137 19.82 6.61 -8.45
CA ILE A 137 18.69 5.77 -8.04
C ILE A 137 17.38 6.57 -8.11
N GLY A 138 16.43 6.08 -8.89
CA GLY A 138 15.06 6.57 -8.86
C GLY A 138 14.29 6.01 -7.67
N ALA A 139 13.65 6.89 -6.88
CA ALA A 139 12.91 6.55 -5.68
C ALA A 139 11.54 7.22 -5.64
N ASN A 140 10.59 6.68 -4.85
CA ASN A 140 9.33 7.36 -4.61
C ASN A 140 9.52 8.43 -3.54
N PHE A 141 8.92 9.59 -3.78
CA PHE A 141 8.97 10.69 -2.84
C PHE A 141 8.21 10.37 -1.55
N GLY A 142 8.91 10.35 -0.40
CA GLY A 142 8.33 10.10 0.92
C GLY A 142 8.28 8.63 1.35
N SER A 143 8.70 7.68 0.50
CA SER A 143 8.83 6.27 0.90
C SER A 143 10.05 6.06 1.80
N TYR A 144 9.94 5.06 2.68
CA TYR A 144 11.02 4.56 3.52
C TYR A 144 11.58 3.28 2.91
N TYR A 145 12.90 3.19 2.77
CA TYR A 145 13.58 2.09 2.12
C TYR A 145 14.63 1.40 3.02
N GLY A 146 14.48 1.54 4.34
CA GLY A 146 15.43 1.02 5.31
C GLY A 146 16.48 2.05 5.75
N GLU A 147 17.08 1.81 6.91
CA GLU A 147 18.00 2.77 7.55
C GLU A 147 19.22 3.10 6.69
N GLU A 148 19.80 2.10 6.03
CA GLU A 148 20.97 2.29 5.15
C GLU A 148 20.64 3.28 4.02
N PHE A 149 19.52 3.08 3.32
CA PHE A 149 19.12 3.99 2.24
C PHE A 149 18.80 5.40 2.76
N GLU A 150 18.20 5.51 3.96
CA GLU A 150 17.90 6.82 4.58
C GLU A 150 19.17 7.62 4.91
N GLN A 151 20.30 6.96 5.16
CA GLN A 151 21.61 7.64 5.33
C GLN A 151 22.10 8.21 3.99
N TYR A 152 22.00 7.43 2.90
CA TYR A 152 22.34 7.91 1.56
C TYR A 152 21.43 9.05 1.08
N LYS A 153 20.15 9.03 1.44
CA LYS A 153 19.21 10.15 1.17
C LYS A 153 19.71 11.48 1.75
N LYS A 154 20.46 11.45 2.83
CA LYS A 154 21.01 12.66 3.46
C LYS A 154 22.35 13.09 2.80
N SER A 155 23.24 12.14 2.51
CA SER A 155 24.61 12.38 2.05
C SER A 155 24.74 12.48 0.53
N HIS A 156 23.92 11.77 -0.26
CA HIS A 156 24.00 11.64 -1.71
C HIS A 156 22.77 12.14 -2.44
N LYS A 157 22.21 13.27 -2.01
CA LYS A 157 20.95 13.85 -2.51
C LYS A 157 20.92 14.01 -4.03
N LYS A 158 22.05 14.31 -4.66
CA LYS A 158 22.16 14.56 -6.12
C LYS A 158 22.08 13.27 -6.96
N GLN A 159 22.25 12.09 -6.33
CA GLN A 159 22.18 10.80 -6.99
C GLN A 159 20.82 10.11 -6.81
N ILE A 160 19.86 10.78 -6.13
CA ILE A 160 18.53 10.23 -5.91
C ILE A 160 17.50 11.08 -6.63
N GLU A 161 16.87 10.48 -7.64
CA GLU A 161 15.84 11.10 -8.45
C GLU A 161 14.45 10.70 -7.94
N TYR A 162 13.67 11.68 -7.52
CA TYR A 162 12.36 11.42 -6.95
C TYR A 162 11.22 11.55 -7.96
N THR A 163 10.36 10.54 -8.00
CA THR A 163 9.09 10.57 -8.73
C THR A 163 7.95 10.15 -7.83
N SER A 164 6.74 10.66 -8.07
CA SER A 164 5.54 10.23 -7.36
C SER A 164 4.83 9.05 -8.04
N ALA A 165 5.12 8.78 -9.32
CA ALA A 165 4.52 7.70 -10.09
C ALA A 165 5.55 6.61 -10.39
N THR A 166 5.20 5.37 -10.07
CA THR A 166 6.02 4.19 -10.34
C THR A 166 6.28 3.99 -11.83
N SER A 167 5.26 4.17 -12.68
CA SER A 167 5.37 4.06 -14.13
C SER A 167 6.43 5.02 -14.69
N LYS A 168 6.45 6.27 -14.23
CA LYS A 168 7.45 7.27 -14.64
C LYS A 168 8.86 6.87 -14.22
N ARG A 169 9.04 6.34 -13.03
CA ARG A 169 10.33 5.86 -12.53
C ARG A 169 10.89 4.74 -13.40
N PHE A 170 10.06 3.77 -13.76
CA PHE A 170 10.45 2.68 -14.65
C PHE A 170 10.65 3.13 -16.11
N GLU A 171 9.91 4.15 -16.56
CA GLU A 171 10.17 4.79 -17.85
C GLU A 171 11.54 5.49 -17.88
N MET A 172 11.91 6.21 -16.81
CA MET A 172 13.24 6.84 -16.68
C MET A 172 14.35 5.78 -16.71
N LEU A 173 14.16 4.65 -16.00
CA LEU A 173 15.08 3.53 -16.02
C LEU A 173 15.22 2.93 -17.43
N ASN A 174 14.11 2.71 -18.11
CA ASN A 174 14.10 2.18 -19.48
C ASN A 174 14.83 3.10 -20.47
N LYS A 175 14.68 4.42 -20.30
CA LYS A 175 15.36 5.46 -21.10
C LYS A 175 16.79 5.77 -20.59
N GLN A 176 17.32 5.01 -19.64
CA GLN A 176 18.66 5.19 -19.07
C GLN A 176 18.90 6.61 -18.52
N ARG A 177 17.83 7.25 -17.99
CA ARG A 177 17.92 8.55 -17.32
C ARG A 177 18.24 8.42 -15.82
N ILE A 178 18.10 7.21 -15.29
CA ILE A 178 18.56 6.74 -14.00
C ILE A 178 19.18 5.37 -14.19
N ASP A 179 20.14 5.00 -13.35
CA ASP A 179 20.86 3.73 -13.43
C ASP A 179 20.08 2.60 -12.74
N TYR A 180 19.42 2.93 -11.65
CA TYR A 180 18.59 2.02 -10.86
C TYR A 180 17.23 2.62 -10.52
N ALA A 181 16.22 1.77 -10.37
CA ALA A 181 14.95 2.11 -9.71
C ALA A 181 14.78 1.22 -8.47
N ILE A 182 14.50 1.82 -7.31
CA ILE A 182 14.11 1.07 -6.11
C ILE A 182 12.60 0.89 -6.07
N GLU A 183 12.13 -0.36 -5.89
CA GLU A 183 10.71 -0.69 -5.86
C GLU A 183 10.47 -1.98 -5.07
N ASP A 184 9.23 -2.18 -4.62
CA ASP A 184 8.74 -3.45 -4.09
C ASP A 184 8.90 -4.59 -5.12
N GLU A 185 9.27 -5.78 -4.65
CA GLU A 185 9.60 -6.92 -5.51
C GLU A 185 8.43 -7.37 -6.40
N LEU A 186 7.18 -7.36 -5.90
CA LEU A 186 6.02 -7.73 -6.72
C LEU A 186 5.75 -6.70 -7.82
N VAL A 187 5.83 -5.41 -7.47
CA VAL A 187 5.62 -4.31 -8.41
C VAL A 187 6.71 -4.29 -9.47
N GLY A 188 7.96 -4.34 -9.06
CA GLY A 188 9.08 -4.31 -9.98
C GLY A 188 9.12 -5.52 -10.91
N ASN A 189 8.79 -6.72 -10.40
CA ASN A 189 8.67 -7.91 -11.22
C ASN A 189 7.51 -7.81 -12.23
N TYR A 190 6.37 -7.23 -11.82
CA TYR A 190 5.25 -7.00 -12.73
C TYR A 190 5.63 -6.05 -13.87
N LEU A 191 6.31 -4.95 -13.56
CA LEU A 191 6.72 -3.95 -14.55
C LEU A 191 7.85 -4.45 -15.45
N SER A 192 8.81 -5.20 -14.91
CA SER A 192 9.92 -5.77 -15.68
C SER A 192 9.47 -6.80 -16.71
N LYS A 193 8.39 -7.54 -16.45
CA LYS A 193 7.82 -8.48 -17.42
C LYS A 193 7.19 -7.77 -18.62
N ARG A 194 6.79 -6.52 -18.49
CA ARG A 194 6.17 -5.72 -19.57
C ARG A 194 7.18 -4.92 -20.39
N GLY A 195 8.38 -4.68 -19.83
CA GLY A 195 9.47 -4.00 -20.51
C GLY A 195 10.64 -4.97 -20.75
N ASN A 196 10.90 -5.38 -21.99
CA ASN A 196 11.91 -6.38 -22.33
C ASN A 196 13.34 -6.02 -21.89
N SER A 197 13.62 -4.74 -21.63
CA SER A 197 14.94 -4.22 -21.26
C SER A 197 15.18 -4.08 -19.76
N LEU A 198 14.19 -4.32 -18.91
CA LEU A 198 14.32 -4.14 -17.46
C LEU A 198 14.45 -5.47 -16.74
N MET A 199 15.21 -5.49 -15.66
CA MET A 199 15.37 -6.65 -14.79
C MET A 199 15.69 -6.24 -13.35
N LYS A 200 15.43 -7.15 -12.41
CA LYS A 200 15.94 -7.03 -11.05
C LYS A 200 17.46 -7.09 -11.08
N ALA A 201 18.15 -6.18 -10.41
CA ALA A 201 19.61 -6.16 -10.31
C ALA A 201 20.10 -7.47 -9.66
N PRO A 202 20.79 -8.35 -10.41
CA PRO A 202 21.00 -9.73 -9.95
C PRO A 202 22.06 -9.82 -8.85
N THR A 203 22.97 -8.88 -8.80
CA THR A 203 24.12 -8.86 -7.89
C THR A 203 23.86 -8.11 -6.58
N VAL A 204 22.76 -7.34 -6.52
CA VAL A 204 22.41 -6.55 -5.33
C VAL A 204 21.33 -7.27 -4.52
N PRO A 205 21.56 -7.53 -3.22
CA PRO A 205 20.56 -8.14 -2.36
C PRO A 205 19.32 -7.23 -2.17
N ALA A 206 18.34 -7.71 -1.43
CA ALA A 206 17.23 -6.86 -1.03
C ALA A 206 17.73 -5.65 -0.24
N ILE A 207 17.28 -4.46 -0.62
CA ILE A 207 17.65 -3.20 0.06
C ILE A 207 17.00 -3.13 1.43
N ASN A 208 15.76 -3.59 1.52
CA ASN A 208 15.01 -3.66 2.77
C ASN A 208 13.99 -4.79 2.73
N LYS A 209 13.68 -5.35 3.89
CA LYS A 209 12.56 -6.26 4.10
C LYS A 209 11.84 -5.80 5.36
N ASP A 210 10.58 -5.45 5.25
CA ASP A 210 9.85 -4.83 6.34
C ASP A 210 8.42 -5.36 6.49
N GLN A 211 7.88 -5.18 7.68
CA GLN A 211 6.48 -5.42 8.01
C GLN A 211 5.66 -4.21 7.57
N ILE A 212 4.53 -4.46 6.92
CA ILE A 212 3.66 -3.41 6.39
C ILE A 212 2.36 -3.34 7.17
N HIS A 213 2.01 -2.11 7.51
CA HIS A 213 0.93 -1.74 8.42
C HIS A 213 -0.04 -0.76 7.76
N LEU A 214 -1.25 -0.69 8.30
CA LEU A 214 -2.08 0.50 8.16
C LEU A 214 -1.61 1.55 9.18
N MET A 215 -1.54 2.80 8.76
CA MET A 215 -1.36 3.97 9.61
C MET A 215 -2.71 4.60 9.88
N LEU A 216 -3.10 4.70 11.13
CA LEU A 216 -4.39 5.24 11.56
C LEU A 216 -4.15 6.59 12.23
N SER A 217 -4.79 7.66 11.75
CA SER A 217 -4.62 9.01 12.30
C SER A 217 -4.99 9.05 13.78
N LYS A 218 -4.07 9.48 14.65
CA LYS A 218 -4.34 9.68 16.09
C LYS A 218 -5.40 10.77 16.37
N ARG A 219 -5.72 11.60 15.37
CA ARG A 219 -6.72 12.66 15.52
C ARG A 219 -8.14 12.17 15.32
N THR A 220 -8.32 11.09 14.57
CA THR A 220 -9.65 10.63 14.17
C THR A 220 -9.93 9.18 14.49
N VAL A 221 -8.91 8.36 14.71
CA VAL A 221 -9.06 6.93 15.04
C VAL A 221 -8.62 6.70 16.49
N THR A 222 -9.54 6.20 17.30
CA THR A 222 -9.33 5.97 18.73
C THR A 222 -8.52 4.68 18.99
N PRO A 223 -7.86 4.54 20.16
CA PRO A 223 -7.17 3.30 20.51
C PRO A 223 -8.08 2.05 20.53
N ASP A 224 -9.37 2.20 20.81
CA ASP A 224 -10.32 1.07 20.81
C ASP A 224 -10.67 0.65 19.38
N GLU A 225 -10.86 1.58 18.46
CA GLU A 225 -11.00 1.29 17.03
C GLU A 225 -9.75 0.58 16.47
N VAL A 226 -8.54 1.01 16.90
CA VAL A 226 -7.28 0.32 16.55
C VAL A 226 -7.29 -1.13 17.05
N LYS A 227 -7.79 -1.41 18.26
CA LYS A 227 -7.92 -2.78 18.79
C LYS A 227 -8.85 -3.63 17.94
N ILE A 228 -10.00 -3.07 17.51
CA ILE A 228 -10.96 -3.76 16.65
C ILE A 228 -10.31 -4.09 15.30
N ILE A 229 -9.68 -3.13 14.65
CA ILE A 229 -8.99 -3.34 13.36
C ILE A 229 -7.89 -4.41 13.51
N ASN A 230 -7.11 -4.36 14.58
CA ASN A 230 -6.07 -5.36 14.89
C ASN A 230 -6.62 -6.77 15.14
N ALA A 231 -7.82 -6.88 15.73
CA ALA A 231 -8.51 -8.16 15.91
C ALA A 231 -8.91 -8.75 14.54
N HIS A 232 -9.42 -7.92 13.62
CA HIS A 232 -9.77 -8.33 12.25
C HIS A 232 -8.54 -8.73 11.43
N ILE A 233 -7.42 -8.00 11.50
CA ILE A 233 -6.14 -8.40 10.88
C ILE A 233 -5.71 -9.78 11.42
N THR A 234 -5.80 -10.00 12.73
CA THR A 234 -5.43 -11.27 13.34
C THR A 234 -6.35 -12.42 12.91
N LYS A 235 -7.67 -12.20 12.91
CA LYS A 235 -8.69 -13.15 12.47
C LYS A 235 -8.46 -13.59 11.03
N ASN A 236 -8.08 -12.65 10.17
CA ASN A 236 -7.94 -12.88 8.73
C ASN A 236 -6.49 -13.11 8.27
N LYS A 237 -5.56 -13.39 9.20
CA LYS A 237 -4.13 -13.51 8.91
C LYS A 237 -3.81 -14.52 7.77
N ALA A 238 -4.50 -15.65 7.72
CA ALA A 238 -4.29 -16.67 6.68
C ALA A 238 -4.71 -16.16 5.29
N ALA A 239 -5.86 -15.49 5.19
CA ALA A 239 -6.35 -14.92 3.93
C ALA A 239 -5.45 -13.77 3.45
N LEU A 240 -5.02 -12.90 4.37
CA LEU A 240 -4.07 -11.83 4.06
C LEU A 240 -2.73 -12.40 3.57
N LYS A 241 -2.21 -13.43 4.23
CA LYS A 241 -0.98 -14.10 3.78
C LYS A 241 -1.13 -14.66 2.36
N ALA A 242 -2.18 -15.44 2.09
CA ALA A 242 -2.44 -16.02 0.77
C ALA A 242 -2.63 -14.96 -0.34
N LEU A 243 -3.15 -13.77 0.00
CA LEU A 243 -3.32 -12.68 -0.95
C LEU A 243 -1.97 -12.15 -1.46
N PHE A 244 -0.92 -12.12 -0.64
CA PHE A 244 0.37 -11.51 -0.97
C PHE A 244 1.46 -12.52 -1.37
N GLU A 245 1.22 -13.80 -1.22
CA GLU A 245 2.04 -14.89 -1.77
C GLU A 245 1.65 -15.19 -3.23
#